data_203b288ede735d05636cbd31c1f11497
#
_entry.id   203b288ede735d05636cbd31c1f11497
#
_cell.length_a   1.000
_cell.length_b   1.000
_cell.length_c   1.000
_cell.angle_alpha   90.00
_cell.angle_beta   90.00
_cell.angle_gamma   90.00
#
_symmetry.space_group_name_H-M   'P 1'
#
loop_
_entity.id
_entity.type
_entity.pdbx_description
1 polymer ?
#
loop_
_entity_poly.entity_id
_entity_poly.type
_entity_poly.pdbx_seq_one_letter_code
_entity_poly.pdbx_strand_id
1 'polypeptide(L)'
;MFEKILIANRGEIALRVIRAAREMGIKSVAVHSTADADAMHVRMADEAICIGPPPSSDSYLSIPAIVSACEITGAEAIHPGYGFLSENANFVRILEDQDITFIGPTSEHIRIMGDKITAKDTMKALGVPCVPGSDGGVPDYENAIKVAEKLGYPIIIKATAGGGGRGMKVANNVGELEIAFRSARAEAKSAFGNDEVYMEKYLTTPRHIEIQVFGDGKGGAVHLGERDCSLQRRHQKVLEEAPGPVIDAATRARIGKVCADAVARINYIGAGTIEFLYENDEFFFIEMNTRLQVEHPVTEAVFGVDLVREQIRVAAGLPMSFTQGELQVNGHAIEVRINAERLPTFSPCPGKVKVFHAPGGLGVRMDSALYGGYSIPPYYDSLIGKLIVHGRDRPEALARLKRALGELIVDGVDTTVPLFHALLQEPDVLSGNYNIHWLEKFLAEKLG
;
A
#
# COMPACT_ATOMS: atom_id res chain seq x y z
N MET A 1 2.34 14.16 -24.20
CA MET A 1 1.23 13.41 -23.56
C MET A 1 1.07 12.13 -24.36
N PHE A 2 0.85 11.01 -23.72
CA PHE A 2 0.63 9.73 -24.40
C PHE A 2 -0.68 9.73 -25.18
N GLU A 3 -0.73 9.06 -26.31
CA GLU A 3 -1.96 8.78 -27.05
C GLU A 3 -2.64 7.50 -26.55
N LYS A 4 -1.84 6.50 -26.11
CA LYS A 4 -2.32 5.21 -25.64
C LYS A 4 -1.44 4.65 -24.54
N ILE A 5 -2.07 4.15 -23.46
CA ILE A 5 -1.38 3.46 -22.35
C ILE A 5 -1.94 2.06 -22.14
N LEU A 6 -1.08 1.12 -21.77
CA LEU A 6 -1.45 -0.22 -21.32
C LEU A 6 -1.54 -0.23 -19.78
N ILE A 7 -2.54 -0.92 -19.25
CA ILE A 7 -2.76 -1.05 -17.80
C ILE A 7 -2.42 -2.48 -17.40
N ALA A 8 -1.23 -2.67 -16.81
CA ALA A 8 -0.70 -3.97 -16.40
C ALA A 8 -1.27 -4.41 -15.05
N ASN A 9 -2.59 -4.38 -14.91
CA ASN A 9 -3.30 -4.74 -13.69
C ASN A 9 -4.74 -5.16 -13.98
N ARG A 10 -5.51 -5.49 -12.95
CA ARG A 10 -6.90 -5.95 -13.01
C ARG A 10 -7.78 -5.30 -11.94
N GLY A 11 -9.06 -5.59 -11.98
CA GLY A 11 -9.99 -5.23 -10.91
C GLY A 11 -10.22 -3.73 -10.79
N GLU A 12 -10.40 -3.26 -9.56
CA GLU A 12 -10.76 -1.88 -9.27
C GLU A 12 -9.66 -0.89 -9.67
N ILE A 13 -8.38 -1.26 -9.48
CA ILE A 13 -7.27 -0.36 -9.80
C ILE A 13 -7.10 -0.19 -11.31
N ALA A 14 -7.29 -1.25 -12.10
CA ALA A 14 -7.27 -1.13 -13.55
C ALA A 14 -8.41 -0.19 -14.02
N LEU A 15 -9.61 -0.34 -13.46
CA LEU A 15 -10.73 0.55 -13.74
C LEU A 15 -10.47 1.99 -13.30
N ARG A 16 -9.79 2.19 -12.15
CA ARG A 16 -9.37 3.51 -11.66
C ARG A 16 -8.44 4.22 -12.65
N VAL A 17 -7.46 3.49 -13.20
CA VAL A 17 -6.54 4.03 -14.21
C VAL A 17 -7.25 4.31 -15.52
N ILE A 18 -8.15 3.43 -15.98
CA ILE A 18 -8.97 3.64 -17.19
C ILE A 18 -9.77 4.95 -17.08
N ARG A 19 -10.39 5.22 -15.92
CA ARG A 19 -11.14 6.46 -15.69
C ARG A 19 -10.25 7.69 -15.85
N ALA A 20 -9.07 7.69 -15.20
CA ALA A 20 -8.13 8.80 -15.32
C ALA A 20 -7.64 9.00 -16.78
N ALA A 21 -7.26 7.93 -17.46
CA ALA A 21 -6.82 7.98 -18.86
C ALA A 21 -7.91 8.56 -19.77
N ARG A 22 -9.16 8.10 -19.60
CA ARG A 22 -10.31 8.57 -20.39
C ARG A 22 -10.59 10.06 -20.19
N GLU A 23 -10.53 10.55 -18.93
CA GLU A 23 -10.69 11.98 -18.62
C GLU A 23 -9.56 12.86 -19.17
N MET A 24 -8.40 12.24 -19.41
CA MET A 24 -7.24 12.89 -20.05
C MET A 24 -7.25 12.78 -21.59
N GLY A 25 -8.24 12.09 -22.19
CA GLY A 25 -8.32 11.83 -23.62
C GLY A 25 -7.30 10.79 -24.11
N ILE A 26 -6.77 9.96 -23.23
CA ILE A 26 -5.79 8.91 -23.53
C ILE A 26 -6.52 7.58 -23.72
N LYS A 27 -6.23 6.86 -24.80
CA LYS A 27 -6.74 5.52 -25.04
C LYS A 27 -6.15 4.52 -24.05
N SER A 28 -6.96 3.58 -23.59
CA SER A 28 -6.60 2.58 -22.62
C SER A 28 -6.60 1.17 -23.21
N VAL A 29 -5.55 0.40 -22.95
CA VAL A 29 -5.48 -1.02 -23.23
C VAL A 29 -5.55 -1.78 -21.91
N ALA A 30 -6.59 -2.60 -21.71
CA ALA A 30 -6.68 -3.51 -20.59
C ALA A 30 -6.03 -4.85 -20.95
N VAL A 31 -5.21 -5.38 -20.04
CA VAL A 31 -4.80 -6.78 -20.12
C VAL A 31 -5.69 -7.63 -19.21
N HIS A 32 -5.91 -8.88 -19.59
CA HIS A 32 -6.70 -9.80 -18.75
C HIS A 32 -6.27 -11.25 -18.93
N SER A 33 -6.41 -12.05 -17.88
CA SER A 33 -6.37 -13.50 -18.01
C SER A 33 -7.70 -14.02 -18.55
N THR A 34 -7.76 -15.29 -18.93
CA THR A 34 -9.03 -15.91 -19.39
C THR A 34 -10.11 -15.89 -18.30
N ALA A 35 -9.75 -15.84 -17.01
CA ALA A 35 -10.71 -15.74 -15.89
C ALA A 35 -11.35 -14.34 -15.76
N ASP A 36 -10.70 -13.31 -16.26
CA ASP A 36 -11.14 -11.92 -16.16
C ASP A 36 -11.78 -11.39 -17.47
N ALA A 37 -12.04 -12.24 -18.46
CA ALA A 37 -12.57 -11.81 -19.77
C ALA A 37 -13.86 -10.97 -19.65
N ASP A 38 -14.69 -11.22 -18.65
CA ASP A 38 -15.94 -10.48 -18.39
C ASP A 38 -15.77 -9.35 -17.35
N ALA A 39 -14.56 -9.09 -16.86
CA ALA A 39 -14.33 -8.09 -15.83
C ALA A 39 -14.60 -6.67 -16.33
N MET A 40 -15.02 -5.78 -15.41
CA MET A 40 -15.44 -4.42 -15.78
C MET A 40 -14.32 -3.61 -16.44
N HIS A 41 -13.07 -3.77 -16.02
CA HIS A 41 -11.94 -3.08 -16.64
C HIS A 41 -11.73 -3.48 -18.10
N VAL A 42 -12.02 -4.75 -18.46
CA VAL A 42 -11.98 -5.22 -19.86
C VAL A 42 -13.09 -4.57 -20.69
N ARG A 43 -14.31 -4.47 -20.13
CA ARG A 43 -15.47 -3.86 -20.81
C ARG A 43 -15.34 -2.34 -20.98
N MET A 44 -14.59 -1.69 -20.09
CA MET A 44 -14.48 -0.23 -20.08
C MET A 44 -13.26 0.30 -20.82
N ALA A 45 -12.24 -0.51 -21.07
CA ALA A 45 -11.08 -0.12 -21.85
C ALA A 45 -11.43 0.09 -23.34
N ASP A 46 -10.61 0.86 -24.05
CA ASP A 46 -10.76 1.07 -25.51
C ASP A 46 -10.33 -0.18 -26.29
N GLU A 47 -9.30 -0.88 -25.79
CA GLU A 47 -8.81 -2.15 -26.30
C GLU A 47 -8.57 -3.12 -25.16
N ALA A 48 -8.64 -4.43 -25.43
CA ALA A 48 -8.36 -5.47 -24.43
C ALA A 48 -7.59 -6.63 -25.05
N ILE A 49 -6.61 -7.16 -24.32
CA ILE A 49 -5.78 -8.29 -24.73
C ILE A 49 -5.75 -9.36 -23.65
N CYS A 50 -6.05 -10.60 -24.05
CA CYS A 50 -5.85 -11.75 -23.18
C CYS A 50 -4.35 -12.10 -23.14
N ILE A 51 -3.80 -12.11 -21.92
CA ILE A 51 -2.36 -12.34 -21.66
C ILE A 51 -2.05 -13.74 -21.12
N GLY A 52 -3.04 -14.63 -21.01
CA GLY A 52 -2.80 -16.00 -20.57
C GLY A 52 -3.92 -16.61 -19.74
N PRO A 53 -3.66 -17.79 -19.15
CA PRO A 53 -4.61 -18.51 -18.30
C PRO A 53 -4.78 -17.83 -16.92
N PRO A 54 -5.68 -18.37 -16.05
CA PRO A 54 -6.02 -17.74 -14.78
C PRO A 54 -4.85 -17.55 -13.79
N PRO A 55 -3.88 -18.49 -13.63
CA PRO A 55 -2.78 -18.27 -12.69
C PRO A 55 -2.00 -16.98 -12.98
N SER A 56 -1.74 -16.18 -11.93
CA SER A 56 -1.01 -14.93 -12.09
C SER A 56 0.39 -15.10 -12.66
N SER A 57 1.08 -16.19 -12.33
CA SER A 57 2.40 -16.55 -12.89
C SER A 57 2.41 -16.63 -14.42
N ASP A 58 1.30 -17.05 -15.01
CA ASP A 58 1.18 -17.32 -16.42
C ASP A 58 0.44 -16.20 -17.18
N SER A 59 0.09 -15.13 -16.48
CA SER A 59 -0.65 -13.97 -16.99
C SER A 59 -0.09 -12.64 -16.46
N TYR A 60 -0.63 -12.10 -15.37
CA TYR A 60 -0.29 -10.76 -14.83
C TYR A 60 1.16 -10.62 -14.34
N LEU A 61 1.85 -11.72 -14.01
CA LEU A 61 3.26 -11.75 -13.66
C LEU A 61 4.18 -12.16 -14.83
N SER A 62 3.61 -12.47 -16.00
CA SER A 62 4.37 -12.81 -17.20
C SER A 62 4.87 -11.55 -17.91
N ILE A 63 6.11 -11.17 -17.63
CA ILE A 63 6.76 -10.02 -18.29
C ILE A 63 6.66 -10.11 -19.82
N PRO A 64 6.99 -11.27 -20.47
CA PRO A 64 6.88 -11.37 -21.93
C PRO A 64 5.46 -11.13 -22.44
N ALA A 65 4.43 -11.62 -21.75
CA ALA A 65 3.05 -11.43 -22.17
C ALA A 65 2.61 -9.95 -22.08
N ILE A 66 3.02 -9.24 -21.01
CA ILE A 66 2.71 -7.81 -20.85
C ILE A 66 3.45 -6.97 -21.90
N VAL A 67 4.74 -7.23 -22.13
CA VAL A 67 5.54 -6.50 -23.14
C VAL A 67 4.98 -6.74 -24.55
N SER A 68 4.69 -7.98 -24.91
CA SER A 68 4.07 -8.31 -26.21
C SER A 68 2.70 -7.64 -26.39
N ALA A 69 1.89 -7.56 -25.34
CA ALA A 69 0.61 -6.85 -25.40
C ALA A 69 0.81 -5.34 -25.65
N CYS A 70 1.85 -4.74 -25.07
CA CYS A 70 2.21 -3.35 -25.31
C CYS A 70 2.62 -3.11 -26.78
N GLU A 71 3.51 -3.95 -27.30
CA GLU A 71 3.97 -3.89 -28.69
C GLU A 71 2.82 -4.07 -29.71
N ILE A 72 2.00 -5.11 -29.52
CA ILE A 72 0.89 -5.42 -30.44
C ILE A 72 -0.13 -4.27 -30.51
N THR A 73 -0.39 -3.59 -29.39
CA THR A 73 -1.35 -2.49 -29.33
C THR A 73 -0.75 -1.14 -29.69
N GLY A 74 0.57 -1.04 -29.72
CA GLY A 74 1.28 0.23 -29.90
C GLY A 74 1.06 1.20 -28.72
N ALA A 75 0.89 0.68 -27.51
CA ALA A 75 0.84 1.51 -26.32
C ALA A 75 2.24 2.08 -26.02
N GLU A 76 2.29 3.38 -25.68
CA GLU A 76 3.55 4.11 -25.48
C GLU A 76 4.05 4.01 -24.04
N ALA A 77 3.14 3.69 -23.12
CA ALA A 77 3.47 3.61 -21.70
C ALA A 77 2.65 2.51 -21.01
N ILE A 78 3.18 2.04 -19.86
CA ILE A 78 2.52 1.03 -19.03
C ILE A 78 2.26 1.61 -17.64
N HIS A 79 0.99 1.57 -17.20
CA HIS A 79 0.62 1.85 -15.81
C HIS A 79 0.48 0.55 -15.03
N PRO A 80 1.30 0.30 -14.00
CA PRO A 80 1.30 -0.96 -13.28
C PRO A 80 0.19 -1.08 -12.22
N GLY A 81 -0.45 0.02 -11.82
CA GLY A 81 -1.29 0.07 -10.63
C GLY A 81 -0.49 -0.21 -9.35
N TYR A 82 -0.94 -1.19 -8.58
CA TYR A 82 -0.25 -1.74 -7.40
C TYR A 82 -0.28 -3.28 -7.41
N GLY A 83 0.65 -3.92 -6.69
CA GLY A 83 0.83 -5.38 -6.75
C GLY A 83 1.40 -5.85 -8.08
N PHE A 84 1.35 -7.15 -8.36
CA PHE A 84 1.91 -7.80 -9.56
C PHE A 84 3.33 -7.30 -9.90
N LEU A 85 3.50 -6.62 -11.03
CA LEU A 85 4.80 -6.14 -11.52
C LEU A 85 5.14 -4.71 -11.12
N SER A 86 4.31 -4.04 -10.29
CA SER A 86 4.48 -2.62 -9.96
C SER A 86 5.78 -2.27 -9.24
N GLU A 87 6.39 -3.23 -8.54
CA GLU A 87 7.67 -3.07 -7.84
C GLU A 87 8.73 -4.07 -8.34
N ASN A 88 8.62 -4.48 -9.60
CA ASN A 88 9.58 -5.40 -10.22
C ASN A 88 10.64 -4.62 -11.01
N ALA A 89 11.82 -4.42 -10.41
CA ALA A 89 12.92 -3.68 -11.03
C ALA A 89 13.38 -4.27 -12.37
N ASN A 90 13.34 -5.59 -12.53
CA ASN A 90 13.71 -6.24 -13.79
C ASN A 90 12.71 -5.94 -14.92
N PHE A 91 11.42 -5.93 -14.59
CA PHE A 91 10.37 -5.54 -15.53
C PHE A 91 10.58 -4.10 -16.02
N VAL A 92 10.78 -3.17 -15.07
CA VAL A 92 10.99 -1.75 -15.43
C VAL A 92 12.25 -1.57 -16.28
N ARG A 93 13.35 -2.25 -15.94
CA ARG A 93 14.57 -2.21 -16.75
C ARG A 93 14.35 -2.72 -18.19
N ILE A 94 13.56 -3.80 -18.36
CA ILE A 94 13.21 -4.30 -19.70
C ILE A 94 12.42 -3.26 -20.49
N LEU A 95 11.51 -2.51 -19.85
CA LEU A 95 10.77 -1.44 -20.51
C LEU A 95 11.68 -0.27 -20.89
N GLU A 96 12.59 0.13 -19.95
CA GLU A 96 13.60 1.16 -20.21
C GLU A 96 14.49 0.81 -21.41
N ASP A 97 14.92 -0.47 -21.53
CA ASP A 97 15.74 -0.98 -22.65
C ASP A 97 14.97 -1.01 -24.00
N GLN A 98 13.65 -0.94 -23.98
CA GLN A 98 12.77 -0.99 -25.16
C GLN A 98 12.07 0.34 -25.47
N ASP A 99 12.48 1.43 -24.80
CA ASP A 99 11.88 2.77 -24.95
C ASP A 99 10.37 2.81 -24.64
N ILE A 100 9.87 1.88 -23.80
CA ILE A 100 8.49 1.88 -23.30
C ILE A 100 8.47 2.60 -21.95
N THR A 101 7.66 3.66 -21.82
CA THR A 101 7.60 4.41 -20.58
C THR A 101 6.88 3.62 -19.47
N PHE A 102 7.56 3.39 -18.36
CA PHE A 102 6.91 2.93 -17.13
C PHE A 102 6.31 4.11 -16.37
N ILE A 103 5.00 4.09 -16.08
CA ILE A 103 4.35 5.15 -15.31
C ILE A 103 4.57 4.87 -13.82
N GLY A 104 5.71 5.33 -13.34
CA GLY A 104 6.22 5.08 -11.99
C GLY A 104 7.71 5.42 -11.88
N PRO A 105 8.37 4.97 -10.81
CA PRO A 105 9.80 5.20 -10.59
C PRO A 105 10.68 4.37 -11.54
N THR A 106 11.95 4.72 -11.60
CA THR A 106 12.94 3.99 -12.38
C THR A 106 13.26 2.62 -11.79
N SER A 107 13.82 1.73 -12.61
CA SER A 107 14.27 0.41 -12.15
C SER A 107 15.25 0.49 -10.97
N GLU A 108 16.11 1.54 -10.95
CA GLU A 108 17.08 1.78 -9.88
C GLU A 108 16.40 2.22 -8.58
N HIS A 109 15.39 3.09 -8.62
CA HIS A 109 14.62 3.46 -7.42
C HIS A 109 13.94 2.24 -6.78
N ILE A 110 13.33 1.37 -7.62
CA ILE A 110 12.69 0.15 -7.15
C ILE A 110 13.72 -0.80 -6.55
N ARG A 111 14.90 -0.94 -7.16
CA ARG A 111 15.98 -1.80 -6.68
C ARG A 111 16.51 -1.34 -5.31
N ILE A 112 16.78 -0.04 -5.16
CA ILE A 112 17.31 0.54 -3.90
C ILE A 112 16.29 0.39 -2.78
N MET A 113 15.01 0.73 -3.04
CA MET A 113 13.97 0.72 -2.02
C MET A 113 13.40 -0.69 -1.75
N GLY A 114 13.57 -1.62 -2.68
CA GLY A 114 13.14 -3.02 -2.52
C GLY A 114 14.06 -3.86 -1.63
N ASP A 115 15.32 -3.46 -1.44
CA ASP A 115 16.23 -4.10 -0.49
C ASP A 115 16.16 -3.39 0.87
N LYS A 116 15.73 -4.09 1.93
CA LYS A 116 15.44 -3.49 3.24
C LYS A 116 16.65 -2.81 3.89
N ILE A 117 17.85 -3.37 3.73
CA ILE A 117 19.07 -2.81 4.31
C ILE A 117 19.47 -1.56 3.53
N THR A 118 19.55 -1.69 2.21
CA THR A 118 19.87 -0.56 1.31
C THR A 118 18.87 0.59 1.47
N ALA A 119 17.59 0.29 1.54
CA ALA A 119 16.54 1.30 1.76
C ALA A 119 16.71 2.02 3.10
N LYS A 120 16.92 1.27 4.19
CA LYS A 120 17.13 1.83 5.53
C LYS A 120 18.39 2.71 5.57
N ASP A 121 19.51 2.25 5.03
CA ASP A 121 20.76 2.99 4.99
C ASP A 121 20.64 4.26 4.13
N THR A 122 19.99 4.14 2.97
CA THR A 122 19.70 5.28 2.09
C THR A 122 18.82 6.31 2.80
N MET A 123 17.71 5.90 3.39
CA MET A 123 16.79 6.81 4.07
C MET A 123 17.41 7.43 5.31
N LYS A 124 18.21 6.69 6.08
CA LYS A 124 18.98 7.21 7.21
C LYS A 124 19.97 8.29 6.77
N ALA A 125 20.71 8.05 5.67
CA ALA A 125 21.65 9.03 5.10
C ALA A 125 20.94 10.31 4.59
N LEU A 126 19.68 10.19 4.17
CA LEU A 126 18.82 11.30 3.75
C LEU A 126 18.14 12.04 4.92
N GLY A 127 18.33 11.57 6.15
CA GLY A 127 17.79 12.20 7.37
C GLY A 127 16.40 11.71 7.77
N VAL A 128 15.89 10.66 7.15
CA VAL A 128 14.63 10.02 7.56
C VAL A 128 14.86 9.24 8.86
N PRO A 129 14.04 9.44 9.90
CA PRO A 129 14.22 8.76 11.18
C PRO A 129 13.98 7.26 11.04
N CYS A 130 14.93 6.46 11.55
CA CYS A 130 14.88 4.99 11.50
C CYS A 130 14.86 4.39 12.90
N VAL A 131 14.32 3.18 13.03
CA VAL A 131 14.37 2.45 14.30
C VAL A 131 15.83 2.31 14.75
N PRO A 132 16.15 2.73 16.00
CA PRO A 132 17.47 2.47 16.56
C PRO A 132 17.79 0.97 16.54
N GLY A 133 18.94 0.59 16.03
CA GLY A 133 19.31 -0.81 15.83
C GLY A 133 20.81 -1.03 15.72
N SER A 134 21.16 -2.26 15.37
CA SER A 134 22.54 -2.62 15.03
C SER A 134 22.97 -1.95 13.71
N ASP A 135 24.26 -1.65 13.61
CA ASP A 135 24.86 -1.21 12.36
C ASP A 135 25.17 -2.46 11.50
N GLY A 136 24.20 -2.89 10.69
CA GLY A 136 24.28 -4.14 9.92
C GLY A 136 23.95 -5.40 10.70
N GLY A 137 24.39 -6.55 10.17
CA GLY A 137 24.20 -7.86 10.78
C GLY A 137 24.93 -8.03 12.10
N VAL A 138 24.34 -8.79 13.02
CA VAL A 138 24.94 -9.13 14.31
C VAL A 138 25.54 -10.54 14.22
N PRO A 139 26.88 -10.66 14.20
CA PRO A 139 27.54 -11.93 13.86
C PRO A 139 27.42 -13.00 14.94
N ASP A 140 27.41 -12.61 16.21
CA ASP A 140 27.43 -13.50 17.35
C ASP A 140 26.68 -12.92 18.56
N TYR A 141 26.56 -13.75 19.59
CA TYR A 141 25.84 -13.41 20.82
C TYR A 141 26.55 -12.32 21.65
N GLU A 142 27.88 -12.26 21.65
CA GLU A 142 28.63 -11.23 22.38
C GLU A 142 28.36 -9.84 21.81
N ASN A 143 28.27 -9.72 20.49
CA ASN A 143 27.87 -8.50 19.84
C ASN A 143 26.38 -8.19 20.07
N ALA A 144 25.53 -9.21 20.15
CA ALA A 144 24.10 -9.03 20.48
C ALA A 144 23.92 -8.40 21.87
N ILE A 145 24.71 -8.80 22.89
CA ILE A 145 24.68 -8.19 24.22
C ILE A 145 25.02 -6.70 24.13
N LYS A 146 26.10 -6.33 23.45
CA LYS A 146 26.53 -4.93 23.31
C LYS A 146 25.48 -4.06 22.63
N VAL A 147 24.84 -4.58 21.59
CA VAL A 147 23.74 -3.91 20.91
C VAL A 147 22.54 -3.75 21.85
N ALA A 148 22.20 -4.80 22.60
CA ALA A 148 21.12 -4.79 23.56
C ALA A 148 21.31 -3.77 24.70
N GLU A 149 22.51 -3.67 25.24
CA GLU A 149 22.87 -2.67 26.27
C GLU A 149 22.70 -1.24 25.76
N LYS A 150 23.06 -0.99 24.49
CA LYS A 150 22.91 0.32 23.85
C LYS A 150 21.45 0.69 23.57
N LEU A 151 20.64 -0.26 23.12
CA LEU A 151 19.24 -0.02 22.70
C LEU A 151 18.26 -0.03 23.89
N GLY A 152 18.56 -0.79 24.94
CA GLY A 152 17.62 -1.10 26.02
C GLY A 152 16.50 -2.03 25.56
N TYR A 153 15.94 -2.81 26.50
CA TYR A 153 14.85 -3.75 26.24
C TYR A 153 13.49 -3.04 26.21
N PRO A 154 12.47 -3.62 25.51
CA PRO A 154 12.52 -4.83 24.71
C PRO A 154 13.22 -4.62 23.35
N ILE A 155 13.75 -5.72 22.79
CA ILE A 155 14.49 -5.74 21.53
C ILE A 155 13.87 -6.78 20.59
N ILE A 156 13.87 -6.50 19.31
CA ILE A 156 13.51 -7.46 18.28
C ILE A 156 14.74 -7.86 17.46
N ILE A 157 14.92 -9.15 17.25
CA ILE A 157 15.93 -9.73 16.37
C ILE A 157 15.24 -10.15 15.08
N LYS A 158 15.79 -9.76 13.94
CA LYS A 158 15.18 -9.97 12.61
C LYS A 158 16.18 -10.59 11.66
N ALA A 159 15.73 -11.55 10.82
CA ALA A 159 16.52 -12.03 9.69
C ALA A 159 16.79 -10.89 8.69
N THR A 160 18.01 -10.81 8.16
CA THR A 160 18.37 -9.84 7.10
C THR A 160 17.72 -10.21 5.77
N ALA A 161 17.61 -11.51 5.50
CA ALA A 161 16.88 -12.04 4.35
C ALA A 161 15.48 -12.47 4.80
N GLY A 162 14.42 -11.91 4.20
CA GLY A 162 13.06 -12.38 4.44
C GLY A 162 12.04 -11.28 4.73
N GLY A 163 10.77 -11.68 4.79
CA GLY A 163 9.60 -10.82 5.01
C GLY A 163 8.45 -11.60 5.65
N GLY A 164 7.33 -10.91 5.93
CA GLY A 164 6.12 -11.55 6.43
C GLY A 164 6.19 -12.09 7.86
N GLY A 165 7.06 -11.54 8.71
CA GLY A 165 7.12 -11.88 10.13
C GLY A 165 7.91 -13.16 10.48
N ARG A 166 8.49 -13.85 9.51
CA ARG A 166 9.35 -15.02 9.76
C ARG A 166 10.78 -14.59 10.11
N GLY A 167 11.41 -15.33 11.02
CA GLY A 167 12.78 -15.03 11.51
C GLY A 167 12.81 -13.80 12.42
N MET A 168 11.71 -13.48 13.11
CA MET A 168 11.64 -12.42 14.09
C MET A 168 11.41 -13.00 15.50
N LYS A 169 12.22 -12.56 16.47
CA LYS A 169 12.07 -12.93 17.89
C LYS A 169 12.25 -11.70 18.76
N VAL A 170 11.39 -11.57 19.76
CA VAL A 170 11.48 -10.50 20.76
C VAL A 170 12.18 -11.03 22.00
N ALA A 171 13.05 -10.21 22.56
CA ALA A 171 13.65 -10.41 23.88
C ALA A 171 13.24 -9.24 24.77
N ASN A 172 12.52 -9.53 25.87
CA ASN A 172 12.04 -8.51 26.80
C ASN A 172 13.10 -8.15 27.88
N ASN A 173 14.11 -8.98 28.04
CA ASN A 173 15.16 -8.80 29.04
C ASN A 173 16.42 -9.61 28.63
N VAL A 174 17.50 -9.43 29.37
CA VAL A 174 18.79 -10.09 29.11
C VAL A 174 18.69 -11.61 29.16
N GLY A 175 17.85 -12.18 30.04
CA GLY A 175 17.66 -13.62 30.16
C GLY A 175 17.02 -14.29 28.95
N GLU A 176 16.23 -13.53 28.17
CA GLU A 176 15.56 -14.01 26.96
C GLU A 176 16.43 -13.83 25.70
N LEU A 177 17.44 -12.94 25.75
CA LEU A 177 18.21 -12.53 24.56
C LEU A 177 18.90 -13.70 23.86
N GLU A 178 19.56 -14.60 24.60
CA GLU A 178 20.30 -15.72 24.00
C GLU A 178 19.37 -16.66 23.23
N ILE A 179 18.27 -17.04 23.86
CA ILE A 179 17.29 -17.95 23.25
C ILE A 179 16.67 -17.30 22.01
N ALA A 180 16.27 -16.04 22.11
CA ALA A 180 15.68 -15.29 21.00
C ALA A 180 16.68 -15.15 19.83
N PHE A 181 17.95 -14.82 20.11
CA PHE A 181 19.00 -14.66 19.11
C PHE A 181 19.29 -15.98 18.36
N ARG A 182 19.50 -17.07 19.09
CA ARG A 182 19.76 -18.39 18.50
C ARG A 182 18.56 -18.90 17.69
N SER A 183 17.35 -18.69 18.22
CA SER A 183 16.11 -19.10 17.54
C SER A 183 15.89 -18.31 16.25
N ALA A 184 16.11 -16.99 16.26
CA ALA A 184 15.98 -16.16 15.06
C ALA A 184 16.95 -16.59 13.97
N ARG A 185 18.23 -16.84 14.30
CA ARG A 185 19.23 -17.32 13.35
C ARG A 185 18.88 -18.70 12.77
N ALA A 186 18.45 -19.64 13.61
CA ALA A 186 18.06 -20.97 13.17
C ALA A 186 16.86 -20.93 12.21
N GLU A 187 15.87 -20.12 12.54
CA GLU A 187 14.69 -19.93 11.68
C GLU A 187 15.07 -19.22 10.36
N ALA A 188 15.92 -18.20 10.40
CA ALA A 188 16.43 -17.51 9.23
C ALA A 188 17.16 -18.47 8.28
N LYS A 189 18.06 -19.30 8.83
CA LYS A 189 18.77 -20.31 8.05
C LYS A 189 17.85 -21.34 7.41
N SER A 190 16.87 -21.81 8.16
CA SER A 190 15.89 -22.79 7.66
C SER A 190 14.97 -22.23 6.58
N ALA A 191 14.51 -21.00 6.77
CA ALA A 191 13.51 -20.38 5.89
C ALA A 191 14.12 -19.72 4.64
N PHE A 192 15.35 -19.16 4.77
CA PHE A 192 15.94 -18.29 3.75
C PHE A 192 17.35 -18.73 3.30
N GLY A 193 17.92 -19.78 3.92
CA GLY A 193 19.28 -20.24 3.61
C GLY A 193 20.40 -19.36 4.18
N ASN A 194 20.07 -18.23 4.77
CA ASN A 194 20.99 -17.27 5.40
C ASN A 194 20.63 -17.10 6.88
N ASP A 195 21.61 -17.22 7.79
CA ASP A 195 21.41 -17.10 9.24
C ASP A 195 21.76 -15.70 9.78
N GLU A 196 22.03 -14.75 8.91
CA GLU A 196 22.34 -13.39 9.31
C GLU A 196 21.11 -12.71 9.89
N VAL A 197 21.28 -12.07 11.05
CA VAL A 197 20.25 -11.33 11.77
C VAL A 197 20.74 -9.95 12.14
N TYR A 198 19.83 -9.01 12.26
CA TYR A 198 20.06 -7.69 12.83
C TYR A 198 19.11 -7.45 14.01
N MET A 199 19.40 -6.45 14.82
CA MET A 199 18.65 -6.14 16.04
C MET A 199 18.14 -4.72 16.02
N GLU A 200 16.91 -4.52 16.53
CA GLU A 200 16.29 -3.21 16.64
C GLU A 200 15.55 -3.06 17.97
N LYS A 201 15.32 -1.82 18.38
CA LYS A 201 14.39 -1.51 19.47
C LYS A 201 13.02 -2.07 19.12
N TYR A 202 12.40 -2.82 20.02
CA TYR A 202 11.04 -3.28 19.85
C TYR A 202 10.04 -2.21 20.30
N LEU A 203 9.11 -1.87 19.42
CA LEU A 203 8.02 -0.95 19.70
C LEU A 203 6.81 -1.76 20.14
N THR A 204 6.23 -1.40 21.29
CA THR A 204 5.21 -2.22 21.98
C THR A 204 3.79 -1.92 21.54
N THR A 205 3.50 -0.65 21.26
CA THR A 205 2.16 -0.16 20.93
C THR A 205 2.17 0.83 19.75
N PRO A 206 2.96 0.58 18.69
CA PRO A 206 3.09 1.56 17.63
C PRO A 206 1.84 1.67 16.79
N ARG A 207 1.70 2.81 16.13
CA ARG A 207 0.78 3.02 15.01
C ARG A 207 1.53 2.84 13.70
N HIS A 208 0.80 2.46 12.67
CA HIS A 208 1.30 2.43 11.30
C HIS A 208 0.91 3.74 10.64
N ILE A 209 1.87 4.64 10.52
CA ILE A 209 1.69 5.95 9.87
C ILE A 209 2.53 5.97 8.59
N GLU A 210 1.97 6.44 7.50
CA GLU A 210 2.66 6.50 6.22
C GLU A 210 2.51 7.87 5.57
N ILE A 211 3.58 8.34 4.91
CA ILE A 211 3.61 9.66 4.27
C ILE A 211 3.53 9.48 2.76
N GLN A 212 2.49 10.05 2.14
CA GLN A 212 2.39 10.11 0.69
C GLN A 212 3.37 11.15 0.15
N VAL A 213 4.26 10.73 -0.72
CA VAL A 213 5.18 11.62 -1.45
C VAL A 213 4.92 11.55 -2.95
N PHE A 214 5.33 12.60 -3.66
CA PHE A 214 5.29 12.63 -5.11
C PHE A 214 6.51 13.40 -5.63
N GLY A 215 7.26 12.81 -6.56
CA GLY A 215 8.47 13.39 -7.14
C GLY A 215 8.34 13.63 -8.65
N ASP A 216 9.07 14.63 -9.16
CA ASP A 216 9.08 14.99 -10.59
C ASP A 216 10.23 14.35 -11.38
N GLY A 217 11.13 13.61 -10.70
CA GLY A 217 12.33 13.02 -11.31
C GLY A 217 13.46 14.01 -11.59
N LYS A 218 13.32 15.28 -11.18
CA LYS A 218 14.25 16.39 -11.49
C LYS A 218 14.69 17.17 -10.24
N GLY A 219 14.49 16.57 -9.06
CA GLY A 219 14.81 17.18 -7.77
C GLY A 219 13.66 17.96 -7.13
N GLY A 220 12.50 18.04 -7.76
CA GLY A 220 11.28 18.53 -7.17
C GLY A 220 10.48 17.42 -6.52
N ALA A 221 9.97 17.64 -5.30
CA ALA A 221 9.09 16.72 -4.63
C ALA A 221 8.15 17.42 -3.65
N VAL A 222 7.02 16.80 -3.38
CA VAL A 222 6.03 17.26 -2.40
C VAL A 222 5.59 16.09 -1.50
N HIS A 223 5.02 16.42 -0.34
CA HIS A 223 4.26 15.48 0.47
C HIS A 223 2.78 15.83 0.48
N LEU A 224 1.94 14.83 0.55
CA LEU A 224 0.49 14.95 0.65
C LEU A 224 0.00 14.40 2.02
N GLY A 225 0.68 14.80 3.09
CA GLY A 225 0.36 14.40 4.44
C GLY A 225 0.50 12.91 4.70
N GLU A 226 -0.07 12.51 5.84
CA GLU A 226 -0.06 11.14 6.30
C GLU A 226 -1.40 10.44 6.15
N ARG A 227 -1.31 9.11 6.16
CA ARG A 227 -2.42 8.19 6.42
C ARG A 227 -2.11 7.39 7.68
N ASP A 228 -3.14 7.10 8.46
CA ASP A 228 -3.08 6.12 9.55
C ASP A 228 -3.67 4.80 9.06
N CYS A 229 -2.85 3.76 9.08
CA CYS A 229 -3.16 2.42 8.60
C CYS A 229 -3.01 1.38 9.73
N SER A 230 -3.22 1.78 10.98
CA SER A 230 -2.98 0.94 12.15
C SER A 230 -4.02 -0.17 12.32
N LEU A 231 -5.25 -0.01 11.80
CA LEU A 231 -6.24 -1.08 11.82
C LEU A 231 -5.92 -2.11 10.73
N GLN A 232 -5.15 -3.11 11.11
CA GLN A 232 -4.67 -4.16 10.22
C GLN A 232 -4.81 -5.56 10.84
N ARG A 233 -4.96 -6.56 9.99
CA ARG A 233 -5.01 -7.97 10.34
C ARG A 233 -3.89 -8.70 9.61
N ARG A 234 -3.01 -9.39 10.36
CA ARG A 234 -1.85 -10.09 9.79
C ARG A 234 -1.05 -9.24 8.80
N HIS A 235 -0.81 -7.99 9.19
CA HIS A 235 -0.14 -6.95 8.37
C HIS A 235 -0.91 -6.51 7.10
N GLN A 236 -2.16 -6.91 6.93
CA GLN A 236 -3.04 -6.38 5.88
C GLN A 236 -3.89 -5.26 6.46
N LYS A 237 -3.79 -4.08 5.89
CA LYS A 237 -4.59 -2.90 6.23
C LYS A 237 -6.07 -3.19 5.95
N VAL A 238 -6.94 -2.78 6.84
CA VAL A 238 -8.40 -3.04 6.79
C VAL A 238 -9.20 -1.75 6.73
N LEU A 239 -8.78 -0.76 7.55
CA LEU A 239 -9.32 0.59 7.56
C LEU A 239 -8.15 1.57 7.58
N GLU A 240 -8.23 2.57 6.72
CA GLU A 240 -7.24 3.63 6.58
C GLU A 240 -7.91 5.00 6.69
N GLU A 241 -7.24 5.96 7.30
CA GLU A 241 -7.79 7.32 7.41
C GLU A 241 -6.72 8.40 7.20
N ALA A 242 -7.14 9.53 6.66
CA ALA A 242 -6.35 10.73 6.46
C ALA A 242 -7.16 11.99 6.85
N PRO A 243 -6.54 12.93 7.55
CA PRO A 243 -5.27 12.82 8.27
C PRO A 243 -5.35 11.83 9.43
N GLY A 244 -4.20 11.36 9.93
CA GLY A 244 -4.13 10.47 11.09
C GLY A 244 -4.70 11.14 12.34
N PRO A 245 -5.52 10.44 13.17
CA PRO A 245 -6.24 11.05 14.29
C PRO A 245 -5.33 11.55 15.43
N VAL A 246 -4.07 11.08 15.48
CA VAL A 246 -3.10 11.43 16.54
C VAL A 246 -1.98 12.34 16.05
N ILE A 247 -1.93 12.69 14.77
CA ILE A 247 -0.88 13.51 14.17
C ILE A 247 -1.38 14.94 14.02
N ASP A 248 -0.77 15.86 14.73
CA ASP A 248 -1.08 17.29 14.61
C ASP A 248 -0.49 17.93 13.32
N ALA A 249 -0.93 19.13 13.00
CA ALA A 249 -0.53 19.82 11.78
C ALA A 249 0.98 20.13 11.74
N ALA A 250 1.59 20.44 12.89
CA ALA A 250 3.02 20.77 12.96
C ALA A 250 3.88 19.51 12.76
N THR A 251 3.51 18.41 13.38
CA THR A 251 4.15 17.11 13.22
C THR A 251 4.01 16.60 11.78
N ARG A 252 2.82 16.72 11.18
CA ARG A 252 2.57 16.41 9.75
C ARG A 252 3.49 17.19 8.83
N ALA A 253 3.56 18.51 9.01
CA ALA A 253 4.41 19.36 8.18
C ALA A 253 5.90 19.01 8.34
N ARG A 254 6.35 18.74 9.57
CA ARG A 254 7.73 18.39 9.87
C ARG A 254 8.15 17.07 9.22
N ILE A 255 7.40 16.00 9.46
CA ILE A 255 7.77 14.69 8.90
C ILE A 255 7.55 14.64 7.38
N GLY A 256 6.48 15.27 6.89
CA GLY A 256 6.21 15.39 5.46
C GLY A 256 7.36 16.07 4.73
N LYS A 257 7.87 17.20 5.27
CA LYS A 257 9.04 17.87 4.69
C LYS A 257 10.28 16.99 4.66
N VAL A 258 10.58 16.25 5.72
CA VAL A 258 11.72 15.31 5.75
C VAL A 258 11.57 14.27 4.64
N CYS A 259 10.38 13.72 4.45
CA CYS A 259 10.10 12.73 3.40
C CYS A 259 10.21 13.34 1.99
N ALA A 260 9.65 14.52 1.76
CA ALA A 260 9.74 15.22 0.47
C ALA A 260 11.19 15.56 0.12
N ASP A 261 11.97 16.10 1.08
CA ASP A 261 13.39 16.42 0.89
C ASP A 261 14.21 15.15 0.58
N ALA A 262 13.90 14.02 1.21
CA ALA A 262 14.58 12.75 0.95
C ALA A 262 14.36 12.25 -0.48
N VAL A 263 13.11 12.22 -0.95
CA VAL A 263 12.80 11.74 -2.31
C VAL A 263 13.24 12.73 -3.39
N ALA A 264 13.28 14.04 -3.09
CA ALA A 264 13.85 15.05 -3.98
C ALA A 264 15.35 14.81 -4.24
N ARG A 265 16.12 14.48 -3.18
CA ARG A 265 17.58 14.23 -3.28
C ARG A 265 17.94 13.00 -4.11
N ILE A 266 17.07 12.02 -4.21
CA ILE A 266 17.29 10.85 -5.07
C ILE A 266 16.65 11.00 -6.46
N ASN A 267 16.13 12.18 -6.79
CA ASN A 267 15.40 12.44 -8.04
C ASN A 267 14.27 11.43 -8.28
N TYR A 268 13.53 11.10 -7.22
CA TYR A 268 12.41 10.15 -7.32
C TYR A 268 11.35 10.66 -8.30
N ILE A 269 10.73 9.75 -9.05
CA ILE A 269 9.67 10.09 -10.01
C ILE A 269 8.39 9.34 -9.70
N GLY A 270 7.26 10.05 -9.73
CA GLY A 270 5.92 9.52 -9.50
C GLY A 270 5.52 9.43 -8.03
N ALA A 271 4.46 8.68 -7.77
CA ALA A 271 3.94 8.46 -6.44
C ALA A 271 4.81 7.47 -5.65
N GLY A 272 5.05 7.77 -4.39
CA GLY A 272 5.70 6.88 -3.44
C GLY A 272 5.11 7.06 -2.05
N THR A 273 5.26 6.06 -1.20
CA THR A 273 4.80 6.12 0.19
C THR A 273 5.90 5.65 1.11
N ILE A 274 6.23 6.47 2.11
CA ILE A 274 7.23 6.16 3.14
C ILE A 274 6.47 5.72 4.38
N GLU A 275 6.62 4.46 4.78
CA GLU A 275 5.93 3.84 5.91
C GLU A 275 6.74 3.92 7.19
N PHE A 276 6.05 4.23 8.29
CA PHE A 276 6.64 4.38 9.62
C PHE A 276 5.84 3.60 10.67
N LEU A 277 6.57 3.09 11.66
CA LEU A 277 5.99 2.90 12.99
C LEU A 277 6.07 4.22 13.75
N TYR A 278 4.99 4.58 14.42
CA TYR A 278 4.89 5.80 15.22
C TYR A 278 4.53 5.45 16.67
N GLU A 279 5.40 5.81 17.59
CA GLU A 279 5.22 5.56 19.04
C GLU A 279 5.91 6.66 19.83
N ASN A 280 5.27 7.18 20.88
CA ASN A 280 5.82 8.21 21.77
C ASN A 280 6.30 9.48 21.01
N ASP A 281 5.51 9.96 20.06
CA ASP A 281 5.78 11.13 19.21
C ASP A 281 7.02 11.00 18.29
N GLU A 282 7.53 9.78 18.13
CA GLU A 282 8.66 9.47 17.25
C GLU A 282 8.23 8.60 16.07
N PHE A 283 8.82 8.90 14.89
CA PHE A 283 8.63 8.13 13.67
C PHE A 283 9.82 7.22 13.44
N PHE A 284 9.55 6.00 12.99
CA PHE A 284 10.58 5.00 12.71
C PHE A 284 10.32 4.36 11.35
N PHE A 285 11.18 4.65 10.39
CA PHE A 285 11.08 4.13 9.03
C PHE A 285 11.02 2.60 8.99
N ILE A 286 10.07 2.08 8.23
CA ILE A 286 9.91 0.64 7.95
C ILE A 286 10.39 0.34 6.54
N GLU A 287 9.72 0.95 5.55
CA GLU A 287 9.95 0.71 4.12
C GLU A 287 9.42 1.88 3.28
N MET A 288 9.80 1.92 2.01
CA MET A 288 9.20 2.79 1.02
C MET A 288 8.55 1.95 -0.07
N ASN A 289 7.25 2.14 -0.26
CA ASN A 289 6.55 1.57 -1.41
C ASN A 289 6.73 2.49 -2.62
N THR A 290 7.35 1.93 -3.66
CA THR A 290 7.71 2.66 -4.89
C THR A 290 6.60 2.61 -5.94
N ARG A 291 5.36 2.77 -5.49
CA ARG A 291 4.13 2.67 -6.29
C ARG A 291 2.98 3.43 -5.65
N LEU A 292 1.90 3.52 -6.37
CA LEU A 292 0.61 3.90 -5.79
C LEU A 292 0.15 2.82 -4.79
N GLN A 293 -0.49 3.21 -3.70
CA GLN A 293 -1.04 2.26 -2.72
C GLN A 293 -2.56 2.10 -2.86
N VAL A 294 -3.11 1.02 -2.28
CA VAL A 294 -4.56 0.74 -2.27
C VAL A 294 -5.31 1.93 -1.69
N GLU A 295 -4.82 2.47 -0.58
CA GLU A 295 -5.40 3.53 0.24
C GLU A 295 -5.14 4.97 -0.24
N HIS A 296 -4.59 5.14 -1.45
CA HIS A 296 -4.39 6.47 -2.03
C HIS A 296 -5.66 7.35 -2.09
N PRO A 297 -6.88 6.78 -2.20
CA PRO A 297 -8.10 7.58 -2.29
C PRO A 297 -8.38 8.47 -1.08
N VAL A 298 -7.96 8.12 0.14
CA VAL A 298 -8.17 8.99 1.30
C VAL A 298 -7.30 10.25 1.20
N THR A 299 -6.07 10.12 0.68
CA THR A 299 -5.20 11.27 0.38
C THR A 299 -5.82 12.15 -0.72
N GLU A 300 -6.29 11.54 -1.81
CA GLU A 300 -6.95 12.26 -2.89
C GLU A 300 -8.16 13.07 -2.39
N ALA A 301 -8.98 12.46 -1.52
CA ALA A 301 -10.17 13.09 -0.98
C ALA A 301 -9.85 14.30 -0.09
N VAL A 302 -8.78 14.21 0.72
CA VAL A 302 -8.38 15.26 1.66
C VAL A 302 -7.65 16.42 0.97
N PHE A 303 -6.85 16.14 -0.07
CA PHE A 303 -6.07 17.16 -0.77
C PHE A 303 -6.72 17.67 -2.06
N GLY A 304 -7.78 17.02 -2.54
CA GLY A 304 -8.46 17.39 -3.78
C GLY A 304 -7.62 17.18 -5.04
N VAL A 305 -6.76 16.15 -5.04
CA VAL A 305 -5.86 15.82 -6.16
C VAL A 305 -6.18 14.45 -6.73
N ASP A 306 -5.81 14.22 -7.99
CA ASP A 306 -5.86 12.91 -8.65
C ASP A 306 -4.43 12.39 -8.85
N LEU A 307 -4.00 11.48 -7.99
CA LEU A 307 -2.63 10.94 -8.00
C LEU A 307 -2.36 10.08 -9.26
N VAL A 308 -3.35 9.38 -9.78
CA VAL A 308 -3.20 8.57 -11.00
C VAL A 308 -3.01 9.47 -12.22
N ARG A 309 -3.80 10.53 -12.31
CA ARG A 309 -3.65 11.54 -13.35
C ARG A 309 -2.28 12.20 -13.30
N GLU A 310 -1.81 12.51 -12.09
CA GLU A 310 -0.51 13.13 -11.90
C GLU A 310 0.65 12.19 -12.25
N GLN A 311 0.55 10.88 -11.93
CA GLN A 311 1.52 9.88 -12.37
C GLN A 311 1.64 9.85 -13.90
N ILE A 312 0.52 9.84 -14.62
CA ILE A 312 0.50 9.85 -16.09
C ILE A 312 1.13 11.13 -16.63
N ARG A 313 0.80 12.29 -16.06
CA ARG A 313 1.35 13.59 -16.47
C ARG A 313 2.86 13.67 -16.34
N VAL A 314 3.38 13.30 -15.16
CA VAL A 314 4.82 13.37 -14.87
C VAL A 314 5.59 12.36 -15.70
N ALA A 315 5.06 11.14 -15.87
CA ALA A 315 5.66 10.13 -16.76
C ALA A 315 5.69 10.59 -18.22
N ALA A 316 4.74 11.42 -18.66
CA ALA A 316 4.74 12.05 -19.99
C ALA A 316 5.69 13.27 -20.09
N GLY A 317 6.51 13.53 -19.07
CA GLY A 317 7.49 14.62 -19.03
C GLY A 317 6.94 16.00 -18.66
N LEU A 318 5.65 16.11 -18.31
CA LEU A 318 5.04 17.35 -17.86
C LEU A 318 5.46 17.67 -16.39
N PRO A 319 5.50 18.94 -15.99
CA PRO A 319 5.73 19.31 -14.60
C PRO A 319 4.55 18.85 -13.72
N MET A 320 4.81 18.71 -12.41
CA MET A 320 3.73 18.52 -11.43
C MET A 320 2.70 19.64 -11.56
N SER A 321 1.42 19.31 -11.41
CA SER A 321 0.31 20.27 -11.55
C SER A 321 0.04 21.07 -10.27
N PHE A 322 0.75 20.80 -9.19
CA PHE A 322 0.62 21.43 -7.89
C PHE A 322 2.00 21.63 -7.22
N THR A 323 2.08 22.60 -6.37
CA THR A 323 3.22 22.90 -5.51
C THR A 323 2.90 22.55 -4.05
N GLN A 324 3.92 22.42 -3.19
CA GLN A 324 3.69 22.15 -1.75
C GLN A 324 2.80 23.20 -1.08
N GLY A 325 2.89 24.46 -1.48
CA GLY A 325 2.09 25.56 -0.90
C GLY A 325 0.60 25.49 -1.24
N GLU A 326 0.23 24.84 -2.33
CA GLU A 326 -1.16 24.66 -2.77
C GLU A 326 -1.84 23.46 -2.11
N LEU A 327 -1.05 22.52 -1.57
CA LEU A 327 -1.55 21.32 -0.93
C LEU A 327 -2.01 21.61 0.51
N GLN A 328 -3.32 21.73 0.69
CA GLN A 328 -3.95 22.00 1.97
C GLN A 328 -4.85 20.83 2.39
N VAL A 329 -4.75 20.43 3.66
CA VAL A 329 -5.65 19.42 4.25
C VAL A 329 -7.05 20.00 4.36
N ASN A 330 -8.03 19.33 3.75
CA ASN A 330 -9.43 19.70 3.79
C ASN A 330 -10.27 18.54 4.31
N GLY A 331 -10.77 18.66 5.52
CA GLY A 331 -11.63 17.67 6.14
C GLY A 331 -10.89 16.39 6.58
N HIS A 332 -11.61 15.28 6.55
CA HIS A 332 -11.15 13.97 6.97
C HIS A 332 -11.74 12.88 6.07
N ALA A 333 -10.94 11.92 5.65
CA ALA A 333 -11.38 10.81 4.83
C ALA A 333 -11.07 9.47 5.49
N ILE A 334 -11.94 8.49 5.29
CA ILE A 334 -11.78 7.11 5.77
C ILE A 334 -12.07 6.17 4.61
N GLU A 335 -11.18 5.20 4.41
CA GLU A 335 -11.36 4.10 3.49
C GLU A 335 -11.55 2.79 4.26
N VAL A 336 -12.42 1.91 3.78
CA VAL A 336 -12.52 0.54 4.24
C VAL A 336 -12.43 -0.42 3.04
N ARG A 337 -11.67 -1.49 3.22
CA ARG A 337 -11.48 -2.52 2.19
C ARG A 337 -12.58 -3.55 2.25
N ILE A 338 -13.39 -3.62 1.20
CA ILE A 338 -14.44 -4.62 1.06
C ILE A 338 -13.86 -5.84 0.36
N ASN A 339 -13.69 -6.91 1.13
CA ASN A 339 -13.17 -8.19 0.63
C ASN A 339 -14.30 -9.22 0.52
N ALA A 340 -14.25 -10.08 -0.50
CA ALA A 340 -15.09 -11.26 -0.60
C ALA A 340 -14.53 -12.37 0.31
N GLU A 341 -14.86 -12.28 1.59
CA GLU A 341 -14.33 -13.13 2.66
C GLU A 341 -15.41 -13.47 3.68
N ARG A 342 -15.30 -14.65 4.24
CA ARG A 342 -16.25 -15.20 5.23
C ARG A 342 -15.73 -14.97 6.65
N LEU A 343 -16.46 -14.19 7.45
CA LEU A 343 -16.16 -14.01 8.87
C LEU A 343 -16.63 -15.22 9.70
N PRO A 344 -15.97 -15.55 10.84
CA PRO A 344 -14.79 -14.89 11.40
C PRO A 344 -13.45 -15.41 10.85
N THR A 345 -13.46 -16.39 9.95
CA THR A 345 -12.26 -17.08 9.46
C THR A 345 -11.45 -16.23 8.46
N PHE A 346 -12.10 -15.26 7.80
CA PHE A 346 -11.55 -14.49 6.68
C PHE A 346 -11.10 -15.39 5.51
N SER A 347 -11.74 -16.54 5.36
CA SER A 347 -11.50 -17.38 4.19
C SER A 347 -12.10 -16.73 2.94
N PRO A 348 -11.37 -16.73 1.80
CA PRO A 348 -11.91 -16.20 0.55
C PRO A 348 -13.27 -16.82 0.19
N CYS A 349 -14.17 -15.98 -0.30
CA CYS A 349 -15.50 -16.36 -0.73
C CYS A 349 -15.73 -15.95 -2.20
N PRO A 350 -15.01 -16.56 -3.17
CA PRO A 350 -15.24 -16.31 -4.58
C PRO A 350 -16.64 -16.81 -4.97
N GLY A 351 -17.22 -16.21 -6.00
CA GLY A 351 -18.56 -16.63 -6.43
C GLY A 351 -19.28 -15.59 -7.27
N LYS A 352 -20.52 -15.86 -7.62
CA LYS A 352 -21.33 -15.01 -8.47
C LYS A 352 -22.03 -13.94 -7.64
N VAL A 353 -21.75 -12.68 -7.91
CA VAL A 353 -22.47 -11.53 -7.37
C VAL A 353 -23.85 -11.45 -8.02
N LYS A 354 -24.89 -11.58 -7.22
CA LYS A 354 -26.29 -11.50 -7.70
C LYS A 354 -26.74 -10.04 -7.80
N VAL A 355 -26.52 -9.30 -6.73
CA VAL A 355 -26.84 -7.87 -6.62
C VAL A 355 -25.63 -7.11 -6.13
N PHE A 356 -25.35 -5.98 -6.77
CA PHE A 356 -24.40 -4.99 -6.30
C PHE A 356 -25.05 -3.62 -6.34
N HIS A 357 -25.11 -2.94 -5.19
CA HIS A 357 -25.52 -1.55 -5.07
C HIS A 357 -24.44 -0.78 -4.33
N ALA A 358 -23.80 0.15 -5.05
CA ALA A 358 -22.82 1.05 -4.48
C ALA A 358 -23.51 2.20 -3.75
N PRO A 359 -23.09 2.54 -2.50
CA PRO A 359 -23.63 3.66 -1.78
C PRO A 359 -23.29 4.98 -2.47
N GLY A 360 -24.19 5.96 -2.32
CA GLY A 360 -24.04 7.26 -2.96
C GLY A 360 -24.10 8.44 -1.97
N GLY A 361 -24.23 9.64 -2.52
CA GLY A 361 -24.36 10.89 -1.78
C GLY A 361 -23.04 11.66 -1.60
N LEU A 362 -23.17 12.86 -1.03
CA LEU A 362 -22.03 13.77 -0.83
C LEU A 362 -20.91 13.12 -0.03
N GLY A 363 -19.66 13.20 -0.54
CA GLY A 363 -18.49 12.67 0.13
C GLY A 363 -18.46 11.16 0.25
N VAL A 364 -19.11 10.42 -0.67
CA VAL A 364 -19.03 8.96 -0.77
C VAL A 364 -18.48 8.59 -2.15
N ARG A 365 -17.43 7.77 -2.13
CA ARG A 365 -16.79 7.20 -3.32
C ARG A 365 -16.69 5.69 -3.15
N MET A 366 -17.03 4.95 -4.19
CA MET A 366 -16.87 3.50 -4.25
C MET A 366 -15.95 3.13 -5.41
N ASP A 367 -14.74 2.66 -5.11
CA ASP A 367 -13.82 2.12 -6.10
C ASP A 367 -14.00 0.60 -6.15
N SER A 368 -14.66 0.12 -7.19
CA SER A 368 -14.96 -1.30 -7.39
C SER A 368 -15.13 -1.61 -8.87
N ALA A 369 -14.79 -2.83 -9.26
CA ALA A 369 -15.05 -3.39 -10.57
C ALA A 369 -16.27 -4.34 -10.57
N LEU A 370 -17.00 -4.42 -9.46
CA LEU A 370 -18.19 -5.29 -9.35
C LEU A 370 -19.36 -4.76 -10.17
N TYR A 371 -20.19 -5.72 -10.62
CA TYR A 371 -21.53 -5.49 -11.17
C TYR A 371 -22.40 -6.73 -10.97
N GLY A 372 -23.71 -6.58 -11.02
CA GLY A 372 -24.65 -7.70 -10.91
C GLY A 372 -24.42 -8.72 -12.01
N GLY A 373 -24.21 -9.97 -11.63
CA GLY A 373 -23.91 -11.08 -12.55
C GLY A 373 -22.42 -11.40 -12.71
N TYR A 374 -21.50 -10.56 -12.21
CA TYR A 374 -20.06 -10.82 -12.24
C TYR A 374 -19.71 -12.02 -11.34
N SER A 375 -18.77 -12.84 -11.80
CA SER A 375 -18.22 -13.95 -11.02
C SER A 375 -16.82 -13.56 -10.53
N ILE A 376 -16.66 -13.43 -9.21
CA ILE A 376 -15.36 -13.19 -8.58
C ILE A 376 -14.52 -14.46 -8.74
N PRO A 377 -13.37 -14.37 -9.45
CA PRO A 377 -12.53 -15.55 -9.68
C PRO A 377 -11.74 -15.93 -8.42
N PRO A 378 -11.46 -17.23 -8.19
CA PRO A 378 -10.74 -17.69 -7.00
C PRO A 378 -9.21 -17.60 -7.09
N TYR A 379 -8.68 -16.98 -8.13
CA TYR A 379 -7.24 -16.98 -8.46
C TYR A 379 -6.48 -15.76 -7.93
N TYR A 380 -7.19 -14.74 -7.48
CA TYR A 380 -6.63 -13.43 -7.13
C TYR A 380 -7.03 -13.01 -5.72
N ASP A 381 -6.49 -11.88 -5.27
CA ASP A 381 -6.84 -11.28 -3.99
C ASP A 381 -8.37 -11.10 -3.84
N SER A 382 -8.83 -11.23 -2.61
CA SER A 382 -10.26 -11.14 -2.25
C SER A 382 -10.82 -9.72 -2.28
N LEU A 383 -10.00 -8.67 -2.47
CA LEU A 383 -10.44 -7.28 -2.53
C LEU A 383 -11.40 -7.06 -3.72
N ILE A 384 -12.62 -6.70 -3.43
CA ILE A 384 -13.69 -6.47 -4.43
C ILE A 384 -14.10 -5.00 -4.52
N GLY A 385 -13.68 -4.19 -3.58
CA GLY A 385 -13.94 -2.75 -3.62
C GLY A 385 -13.39 -2.04 -2.40
N LYS A 386 -13.34 -0.71 -2.52
CA LYS A 386 -12.95 0.22 -1.47
C LYS A 386 -14.08 1.22 -1.32
N LEU A 387 -14.60 1.34 -0.10
CA LEU A 387 -15.57 2.37 0.23
C LEU A 387 -14.82 3.51 0.92
N ILE A 388 -14.82 4.67 0.29
CA ILE A 388 -14.17 5.89 0.77
C ILE A 388 -15.22 6.91 1.14
N VAL A 389 -15.08 7.51 2.30
CA VAL A 389 -15.93 8.62 2.73
C VAL A 389 -15.09 9.82 3.10
N HIS A 390 -15.62 11.02 2.86
CA HIS A 390 -14.98 12.29 3.20
C HIS A 390 -15.98 13.18 3.94
N GLY A 391 -15.57 13.77 5.05
CA GLY A 391 -16.35 14.72 5.87
C GLY A 391 -15.55 15.97 6.21
N ARG A 392 -16.19 17.00 6.76
CA ARG A 392 -15.54 18.21 7.23
C ARG A 392 -14.56 17.94 8.38
N ASP A 393 -14.85 16.88 9.12
CA ASP A 393 -14.07 16.39 10.25
C ASP A 393 -14.25 14.86 10.41
N ARG A 394 -13.50 14.27 11.34
CA ARG A 394 -13.54 12.84 11.59
C ARG A 394 -14.92 12.33 12.05
N PRO A 395 -15.63 13.00 12.98
CA PRO A 395 -17.00 12.61 13.37
C PRO A 395 -17.98 12.56 12.18
N GLU A 396 -17.93 13.54 11.27
CA GLU A 396 -18.77 13.53 10.07
C GLU A 396 -18.38 12.40 9.11
N ALA A 397 -17.08 12.14 8.91
CA ALA A 397 -16.60 11.02 8.11
C ALA A 397 -17.07 9.68 8.68
N LEU A 398 -16.96 9.45 9.99
CA LEU A 398 -17.46 8.24 10.65
C LEU A 398 -18.98 8.06 10.52
N ALA A 399 -19.75 9.15 10.70
CA ALA A 399 -21.20 9.12 10.50
C ALA A 399 -21.56 8.76 9.04
N ARG A 400 -20.81 9.31 8.09
CA ARG A 400 -20.97 9.04 6.65
C ARG A 400 -20.59 7.60 6.31
N LEU A 401 -19.51 7.07 6.89
CA LEU A 401 -19.11 5.67 6.73
C LEU A 401 -20.21 4.73 7.23
N LYS A 402 -20.74 4.98 8.43
CA LYS A 402 -21.83 4.17 9.00
C LYS A 402 -23.06 4.16 8.10
N ARG A 403 -23.47 5.32 7.57
CA ARG A 403 -24.59 5.42 6.63
C ARG A 403 -24.29 4.67 5.32
N ALA A 404 -23.11 4.88 4.73
CA ALA A 404 -22.73 4.28 3.46
C ALA A 404 -22.61 2.75 3.54
N LEU A 405 -22.08 2.20 4.64
CA LEU A 405 -22.07 0.75 4.89
C LEU A 405 -23.46 0.15 5.01
N GLY A 406 -24.43 0.89 5.61
CA GLY A 406 -25.82 0.46 5.69
C GLY A 406 -26.57 0.46 4.34
N GLU A 407 -26.06 1.22 3.37
CA GLU A 407 -26.60 1.31 2.01
C GLU A 407 -25.92 0.32 1.04
N LEU A 408 -24.67 -0.09 1.32
CA LEU A 408 -23.92 -1.00 0.46
C LEU A 408 -24.54 -2.40 0.44
N ILE A 409 -24.90 -2.87 -0.75
CA ILE A 409 -25.42 -4.22 -0.97
C ILE A 409 -24.45 -5.00 -1.85
N VAL A 410 -23.97 -6.13 -1.35
CA VAL A 410 -23.26 -7.16 -2.12
C VAL A 410 -23.92 -8.48 -1.80
N ASP A 411 -24.77 -8.98 -2.70
CA ASP A 411 -25.45 -10.28 -2.53
C ASP A 411 -24.86 -11.35 -3.43
N GLY A 412 -24.83 -12.57 -2.93
CA GLY A 412 -24.32 -13.77 -3.59
C GLY A 412 -22.96 -14.25 -3.09
N VAL A 413 -22.22 -13.41 -2.36
CA VAL A 413 -20.96 -13.74 -1.68
C VAL A 413 -20.91 -13.13 -0.28
N ASP A 414 -20.17 -13.75 0.63
CA ASP A 414 -19.88 -13.17 1.94
C ASP A 414 -18.80 -12.09 1.81
N THR A 415 -18.90 -11.04 2.62
CA THR A 415 -17.96 -9.90 2.62
C THR A 415 -17.53 -9.48 4.00
N THR A 416 -16.50 -8.63 4.07
CA THR A 416 -16.00 -8.01 5.31
C THR A 416 -16.90 -6.88 5.82
N VAL A 417 -18.00 -6.51 5.16
CA VAL A 417 -18.91 -5.42 5.60
C VAL A 417 -19.37 -5.55 7.05
N PRO A 418 -19.75 -6.74 7.56
CA PRO A 418 -20.15 -6.89 8.96
C PRO A 418 -19.05 -6.54 9.98
N LEU A 419 -17.78 -6.74 9.63
CA LEU A 419 -16.65 -6.33 10.45
C LEU A 419 -16.67 -4.80 10.68
N PHE A 420 -16.89 -4.01 9.64
CA PHE A 420 -16.91 -2.54 9.75
C PHE A 420 -18.11 -2.04 10.57
N HIS A 421 -19.25 -2.71 10.48
CA HIS A 421 -20.37 -2.42 11.38
C HIS A 421 -20.03 -2.66 12.84
N ALA A 422 -19.27 -3.71 13.15
CA ALA A 422 -18.79 -3.99 14.51
C ALA A 422 -17.75 -2.95 14.95
N LEU A 423 -16.76 -2.64 14.13
CA LEU A 423 -15.72 -1.66 14.42
C LEU A 423 -16.31 -0.27 14.75
N LEU A 424 -17.34 0.15 14.04
CA LEU A 424 -18.04 1.44 14.26
C LEU A 424 -18.90 1.48 15.53
N GLN A 425 -18.92 0.42 16.35
CA GLN A 425 -19.51 0.42 17.69
C GLN A 425 -18.44 0.53 18.80
N GLU A 426 -17.16 0.35 18.46
CA GLU A 426 -16.08 0.32 19.43
C GLU A 426 -15.61 1.74 19.79
N PRO A 427 -15.61 2.08 21.11
CA PRO A 427 -15.18 3.42 21.56
C PRO A 427 -13.76 3.79 21.11
N ASP A 428 -12.84 2.83 21.10
CA ASP A 428 -11.46 3.04 20.68
C ASP A 428 -11.37 3.44 19.21
N VAL A 429 -12.16 2.81 18.33
CA VAL A 429 -12.22 3.17 16.91
C VAL A 429 -12.84 4.56 16.75
N LEU A 430 -13.93 4.85 17.45
CA LEU A 430 -14.61 6.15 17.40
C LEU A 430 -13.70 7.29 17.88
N SER A 431 -12.90 7.06 18.92
CA SER A 431 -11.96 8.06 19.47
C SER A 431 -10.62 8.11 18.75
N GLY A 432 -10.30 7.13 17.90
CA GLY A 432 -8.99 7.00 17.26
C GLY A 432 -7.91 6.41 18.18
N ASN A 433 -8.28 5.76 19.28
CA ASN A 433 -7.35 5.17 20.25
C ASN A 433 -7.06 3.70 19.96
N TYR A 434 -6.33 3.43 18.91
CA TYR A 434 -5.93 2.08 18.49
C TYR A 434 -4.46 2.08 18.02
N ASN A 435 -3.88 0.89 17.92
CA ASN A 435 -2.54 0.63 17.41
C ASN A 435 -2.55 -0.61 16.49
N ILE A 436 -1.38 -1.02 15.98
CA ILE A 436 -1.29 -2.15 15.04
C ILE A 436 -1.74 -3.51 15.61
N HIS A 437 -1.84 -3.66 16.92
CA HIS A 437 -2.25 -4.89 17.59
C HIS A 437 -3.75 -4.90 17.98
N TRP A 438 -4.40 -3.72 17.90
CA TRP A 438 -5.76 -3.54 18.41
C TRP A 438 -6.77 -4.45 17.71
N LEU A 439 -6.72 -4.51 16.37
CA LEU A 439 -7.71 -5.28 15.60
C LEU A 439 -7.59 -6.79 15.86
N GLU A 440 -6.37 -7.33 15.93
CA GLU A 440 -6.17 -8.76 16.23
C GLU A 440 -6.71 -9.14 17.62
N LYS A 441 -6.48 -8.27 18.61
CA LYS A 441 -7.05 -8.44 19.96
C LYS A 441 -8.59 -8.40 19.94
N PHE A 442 -9.17 -7.40 19.27
CA PHE A 442 -10.62 -7.30 19.09
C PHE A 442 -11.22 -8.54 18.43
N LEU A 443 -10.60 -9.04 17.35
CA LEU A 443 -11.07 -10.23 16.65
C LEU A 443 -11.04 -11.48 17.56
N ALA A 444 -9.99 -11.65 18.34
CA ALA A 444 -9.87 -12.77 19.28
C ALA A 444 -10.92 -12.73 20.40
N GLU A 445 -11.27 -11.53 20.88
CA GLU A 445 -12.23 -11.34 21.99
C GLU A 445 -13.71 -11.38 21.55
N LYS A 446 -14.02 -10.89 20.34
CA LYS A 446 -15.41 -10.65 19.90
C LYS A 446 -15.90 -11.59 18.79
N LEU A 447 -14.99 -12.15 18.00
CA LEU A 447 -15.33 -12.98 16.84
C LEU A 447 -14.64 -14.34 16.86
N GLY A 448 -13.77 -14.62 17.85
CA GLY A 448 -13.05 -15.88 18.06
C GLY A 448 -13.86 -16.96 18.75
#